data_cf2acdc0a704b5555b5fecb9f5782526
#
_entry.id   cf2acdc0a704b5555b5fecb9f5782526
#
_cell.length_a   1.000
_cell.length_b   1.000
_cell.length_c   1.000
_cell.angle_alpha   90.00
_cell.angle_beta   90.00
_cell.angle_gamma   90.00
#
_symmetry.space_group_name_H-M   'P 1'
#
loop_
_entity.id
_entity.type
_entity.pdbx_description
1 polymer ?
#
loop_
_entity_poly.entity_id
_entity_poly.type
_entity_poly.pdbx_seq_one_letter_code
_entity_poly.pdbx_strand_id
1 'polypeptide(L)'
;MREKMLDLGVSILEDFPVQQFEREQNAAKAVLSNGRELEAEHFVVATGAMTPFLNHHLGMSIPIEPGKGYSLTMPKPKLMPKIPIIFEDSHVAITPMQSKYRIGSTMEFTGYDTSIPPRRMELLKSAAAKYLHEPFCDPIEEEWFGWRPMTWDGKPIIDRSPAMNNVWIAAGHNMLGLSMATGTGQLLKELMLGETPHISPVHFAATRFK
;
A
#
# COMPACT_ATOMS: atom_id res chain seq x y z
N MET A 1 3.49 -16.32 -1.94
CA MET A 1 4.41 -15.33 -2.58
C MET A 1 5.77 -15.31 -1.88
N ARG A 2 5.83 -15.09 -0.54
CA ARG A 2 7.10 -15.06 0.23
C ARG A 2 7.99 -16.28 -0.03
N GLU A 3 7.46 -17.48 0.12
CA GLU A 3 8.19 -18.74 -0.13
C GLU A 3 8.82 -18.76 -1.53
N LYS A 4 8.00 -18.41 -2.54
CA LYS A 4 8.50 -18.38 -3.93
C LYS A 4 9.60 -17.34 -4.17
N MET A 5 9.57 -16.22 -3.46
CA MET A 5 10.67 -15.23 -3.53
C MET A 5 11.96 -15.79 -2.93
N LEU A 6 11.87 -16.44 -1.78
CA LEU A 6 13.02 -17.09 -1.13
C LEU A 6 13.59 -18.20 -2.01
N ASP A 7 12.75 -19.04 -2.64
CA ASP A 7 13.15 -20.07 -3.59
C ASP A 7 13.91 -19.50 -4.81
N LEU A 8 13.60 -18.26 -5.19
CA LEU A 8 14.29 -17.53 -6.25
C LEU A 8 15.55 -16.78 -5.79
N GLY A 9 15.98 -16.98 -4.54
CA GLY A 9 17.16 -16.33 -3.97
C GLY A 9 16.98 -14.90 -3.51
N VAL A 10 15.71 -14.43 -3.39
CA VAL A 10 15.44 -13.09 -2.87
C VAL A 10 15.65 -13.06 -1.35
N SER A 11 16.48 -12.14 -0.88
CA SER A 11 16.64 -11.87 0.55
C SER A 11 15.56 -10.93 1.05
N ILE A 12 14.90 -11.28 2.16
CA ILE A 12 13.91 -10.44 2.82
C ILE A 12 14.49 -10.00 4.17
N LEU A 13 14.75 -8.72 4.30
CA LEU A 13 15.26 -8.11 5.53
C LEU A 13 14.10 -7.45 6.27
N GLU A 14 13.69 -8.05 7.37
CA GLU A 14 12.74 -7.49 8.32
C GLU A 14 13.48 -6.56 9.30
N ASP A 15 12.76 -5.64 9.94
CA ASP A 15 13.31 -4.67 10.90
C ASP A 15 14.47 -3.84 10.33
N PHE A 16 14.36 -3.50 9.04
CA PHE A 16 15.30 -2.65 8.33
C PHE A 16 14.61 -1.38 7.79
N PRO A 17 14.22 -0.44 8.67
CA PRO A 17 13.60 0.80 8.23
C PRO A 17 14.61 1.66 7.46
N VAL A 18 14.40 1.84 6.16
CA VAL A 18 15.24 2.72 5.35
C VAL A 18 15.02 4.17 5.79
N GLN A 19 16.08 4.82 6.26
CA GLN A 19 16.06 6.18 6.77
C GLN A 19 16.55 7.20 5.75
N GLN A 20 17.53 6.82 4.93
CA GLN A 20 18.11 7.70 3.93
C GLN A 20 18.82 6.91 2.82
N PHE A 21 19.10 7.62 1.72
CA PHE A 21 20.00 7.15 0.66
C PHE A 21 21.38 7.78 0.86
N GLU A 22 22.43 6.95 0.80
CA GLU A 22 23.78 7.43 0.55
C GLU A 22 23.95 7.65 -0.95
N ARG A 23 24.43 8.83 -1.32
CA ARG A 23 24.53 9.24 -2.73
C ARG A 23 25.97 9.37 -3.15
N GLU A 24 26.23 8.94 -4.36
CA GLU A 24 27.45 9.22 -5.08
C GLU A 24 27.08 9.89 -6.41
N GLN A 25 27.41 11.18 -6.56
CA GLN A 25 27.00 12.01 -7.70
C GLN A 25 25.46 11.98 -7.91
N ASN A 26 25.01 11.45 -9.05
CA ASN A 26 23.61 11.35 -9.46
C ASN A 26 23.03 9.95 -9.27
N ALA A 27 23.61 9.14 -8.41
CA ALA A 27 23.14 7.79 -8.11
C ALA A 27 23.06 7.56 -6.60
N ALA A 28 22.21 6.62 -6.17
CA ALA A 28 22.28 6.05 -4.85
C ALA A 28 23.35 4.95 -4.86
N LYS A 29 24.24 4.98 -3.88
CA LYS A 29 25.21 3.91 -3.61
C LYS A 29 24.57 2.87 -2.69
N ALA A 30 23.92 3.34 -1.64
CA ALA A 30 23.37 2.51 -0.61
C ALA A 30 22.10 3.09 0.02
N VAL A 31 21.38 2.26 0.78
CA VAL A 31 20.38 2.68 1.75
C VAL A 31 20.87 2.44 3.17
N LEU A 32 20.54 3.35 4.07
CA LEU A 32 20.98 3.31 5.46
C LEU A 32 19.81 3.01 6.39
N SER A 33 20.05 2.17 7.38
CA SER A 33 19.10 1.78 8.41
C SER A 33 19.80 1.49 9.72
N ASN A 34 19.59 2.32 10.75
CA ASN A 34 20.12 2.10 12.11
C ASN A 34 21.64 1.80 12.13
N GLY A 35 22.43 2.53 11.34
CA GLY A 35 23.87 2.35 11.21
C GLY A 35 24.30 1.15 10.34
N ARG A 36 23.37 0.45 9.73
CA ARG A 36 23.62 -0.61 8.73
C ARG A 36 23.49 -0.02 7.34
N GLU A 37 24.32 -0.47 6.44
CA GLU A 37 24.36 -0.06 5.04
C GLU A 37 24.01 -1.25 4.12
N LEU A 38 23.25 -1.01 3.08
CA LEU A 38 22.92 -2.00 2.05
C LEU A 38 23.17 -1.38 0.67
N GLU A 39 24.20 -1.84 0.01
CA GLU A 39 24.58 -1.43 -1.34
C GLU A 39 23.78 -2.20 -2.40
N ALA A 40 23.45 -1.52 -3.50
CA ALA A 40 22.81 -2.12 -4.68
C ALA A 40 23.07 -1.27 -5.93
N GLU A 41 22.95 -1.89 -7.10
CA GLU A 41 23.02 -1.18 -8.40
C GLU A 41 21.73 -0.36 -8.66
N HIS A 42 20.57 -0.90 -8.25
CA HIS A 42 19.27 -0.26 -8.41
C HIS A 42 18.46 -0.36 -7.13
N PHE A 43 17.65 0.67 -6.89
CA PHE A 43 16.75 0.76 -5.74
C PHE A 43 15.32 1.00 -6.21
N VAL A 44 14.37 0.34 -5.58
CA VAL A 44 12.94 0.57 -5.83
C VAL A 44 12.26 1.00 -4.55
N VAL A 45 11.68 2.19 -4.55
CA VAL A 45 10.87 2.72 -3.46
C VAL A 45 9.42 2.26 -3.66
N ALA A 46 9.00 1.27 -2.90
CA ALA A 46 7.65 0.71 -2.92
C ALA A 46 6.95 0.83 -1.55
N THR A 47 7.21 1.95 -0.86
CA THR A 47 6.83 2.17 0.54
C THR A 47 5.37 2.65 0.74
N GLY A 48 4.56 2.65 -0.32
CA GLY A 48 3.14 2.96 -0.26
C GLY A 48 2.86 4.34 0.34
N ALA A 49 2.05 4.37 1.40
CA ALA A 49 1.70 5.63 2.08
C ALA A 49 2.89 6.34 2.75
N MET A 50 3.99 5.62 3.00
CA MET A 50 5.20 6.20 3.60
C MET A 50 6.14 6.83 2.57
N THR A 51 5.87 6.70 1.28
CA THR A 51 6.71 7.26 0.21
C THR A 51 7.00 8.76 0.37
N PRO A 52 6.04 9.62 0.80
CA PRO A 52 6.30 11.04 0.97
C PRO A 52 7.43 11.39 1.95
N PHE A 53 7.73 10.53 2.93
CA PHE A 53 8.86 10.75 3.84
C PHE A 53 10.23 10.70 3.14
N LEU A 54 10.29 10.14 1.95
CA LEU A 54 11.50 10.07 1.14
C LEU A 54 11.58 11.18 0.06
N ASN A 55 10.57 12.08 -0.03
CA ASN A 55 10.51 13.12 -1.06
C ASN A 55 11.79 13.94 -1.20
N HIS A 56 12.38 14.32 -0.06
CA HIS A 56 13.63 15.09 -0.04
C HIS A 56 14.78 14.34 -0.75
N HIS A 57 14.90 13.03 -0.50
CA HIS A 57 15.93 12.20 -1.13
C HIS A 57 15.62 11.97 -2.61
N LEU A 58 14.36 11.77 -2.95
CA LEU A 58 13.93 11.49 -4.32
C LEU A 58 14.00 12.72 -5.23
N GLY A 59 14.17 13.93 -4.67
CA GLY A 59 14.22 15.19 -5.42
C GLY A 59 12.90 15.54 -6.10
N MET A 60 11.78 15.07 -5.56
CA MET A 60 10.44 15.33 -6.07
C MET A 60 9.43 15.37 -4.93
N SER A 61 8.31 16.03 -5.16
CA SER A 61 7.16 15.98 -4.27
C SER A 61 6.18 14.91 -4.78
N ILE A 62 6.07 13.81 -4.05
CA ILE A 62 5.11 12.74 -4.34
C ILE A 62 3.85 13.02 -3.53
N PRO A 63 2.73 13.40 -4.16
CA PRO A 63 1.52 13.83 -3.46
C PRO A 63 0.64 12.63 -3.10
N ILE A 64 1.17 11.74 -2.26
CA ILE A 64 0.41 10.63 -1.69
C ILE A 64 -0.16 11.08 -0.34
N GLU A 65 -1.49 11.01 -0.22
CA GLU A 65 -2.19 11.25 1.03
C GLU A 65 -2.59 9.93 1.67
N PRO A 66 -2.31 9.71 2.98
CA PRO A 66 -2.69 8.49 3.65
C PRO A 66 -4.20 8.42 3.90
N GLY A 67 -4.88 7.60 3.10
CA GLY A 67 -6.30 7.29 3.29
C GLY A 67 -6.49 6.20 4.33
N LYS A 68 -6.76 6.58 5.58
CA LYS A 68 -6.89 5.66 6.71
C LYS A 68 -8.18 4.87 6.63
N GLY A 69 -8.06 3.55 6.63
CA GLY A 69 -9.19 2.62 6.68
C GLY A 69 -9.12 1.74 7.90
N TYR A 70 -10.26 1.13 8.24
CA TYR A 70 -10.43 0.34 9.45
C TYR A 70 -11.01 -1.04 9.17
N SER A 71 -10.75 -1.99 10.04
CA SER A 71 -11.42 -3.29 10.01
C SER A 71 -11.58 -3.93 11.38
N LEU A 72 -12.62 -4.76 11.49
CA LEU A 72 -12.90 -5.66 12.60
C LEU A 72 -12.79 -7.08 12.11
N THR A 73 -12.02 -7.91 12.79
CA THR A 73 -11.94 -9.35 12.53
C THR A 73 -12.50 -10.12 13.71
N MET A 74 -13.31 -11.14 13.41
CA MET A 74 -14.07 -11.90 14.41
C MET A 74 -14.30 -13.34 13.95
N PRO A 75 -14.79 -14.25 14.81
CA PRO A 75 -15.27 -15.56 14.41
C PRO A 75 -16.40 -15.46 13.39
N LYS A 76 -16.68 -16.55 12.69
CA LYS A 76 -17.76 -16.57 11.69
C LYS A 76 -19.14 -16.53 12.35
N PRO A 77 -20.02 -15.59 11.95
CA PRO A 77 -21.44 -15.66 12.26
C PRO A 77 -22.07 -16.94 11.67
N LYS A 78 -23.17 -17.41 12.24
CA LYS A 78 -23.89 -18.58 11.71
C LYS A 78 -24.45 -18.30 10.32
N LEU A 79 -25.02 -17.11 10.15
CA LEU A 79 -25.55 -16.62 8.86
C LEU A 79 -24.56 -15.63 8.24
N MET A 80 -23.61 -16.15 7.50
CA MET A 80 -22.56 -15.37 6.85
C MET A 80 -22.65 -15.48 5.33
N PRO A 81 -22.45 -14.39 4.57
CA PRO A 81 -22.29 -14.48 3.12
C PRO A 81 -21.15 -15.43 2.74
N LYS A 82 -21.32 -16.14 1.63
CA LYS A 82 -20.30 -17.08 1.13
C LYS A 82 -19.23 -16.40 0.27
N ILE A 83 -19.48 -15.18 -0.19
CA ILE A 83 -18.60 -14.38 -1.04
C ILE A 83 -18.35 -13.02 -0.41
N PRO A 84 -17.23 -12.34 -0.70
CA PRO A 84 -17.03 -10.94 -0.33
C PRO A 84 -18.11 -10.04 -0.93
N ILE A 85 -18.59 -9.08 -0.17
CA ILE A 85 -19.61 -8.09 -0.61
C ILE A 85 -19.14 -6.70 -0.21
N ILE A 86 -19.42 -5.72 -1.08
CA ILE A 86 -19.24 -4.29 -0.78
C ILE A 86 -20.61 -3.64 -0.76
N PHE A 87 -20.92 -2.93 0.31
CA PHE A 87 -22.08 -2.09 0.43
C PHE A 87 -21.70 -0.66 0.07
N GLU A 88 -21.93 -0.29 -1.18
CA GLU A 88 -21.47 0.97 -1.77
C GLU A 88 -21.99 2.19 -1.00
N ASP A 89 -23.29 2.22 -0.66
CA ASP A 89 -23.91 3.33 0.06
C ASP A 89 -23.30 3.60 1.45
N SER A 90 -22.70 2.58 2.04
CA SER A 90 -22.12 2.64 3.37
C SER A 90 -20.60 2.62 3.37
N HIS A 91 -20.00 2.41 2.21
CA HIS A 91 -18.55 2.20 2.04
C HIS A 91 -17.98 1.14 2.98
N VAL A 92 -18.73 0.05 3.18
CA VAL A 92 -18.33 -1.08 4.04
C VAL A 92 -18.22 -2.33 3.21
N ALA A 93 -17.16 -3.06 3.43
CA ALA A 93 -16.90 -4.35 2.81
C ALA A 93 -16.92 -5.46 3.87
N ILE A 94 -17.47 -6.60 3.51
CA ILE A 94 -17.39 -7.82 4.29
C ILE A 94 -16.60 -8.88 3.54
N THR A 95 -15.79 -9.61 4.27
CA THR A 95 -14.92 -10.65 3.71
C THR A 95 -15.04 -11.92 4.55
N PRO A 96 -15.72 -12.95 4.05
CA PRO A 96 -15.65 -14.27 4.63
C PRO A 96 -14.28 -14.88 4.39
N MET A 97 -13.64 -15.36 5.43
CA MET A 97 -12.35 -16.06 5.36
C MET A 97 -12.54 -17.52 5.73
N GLN A 98 -11.50 -18.34 5.57
CA GLN A 98 -11.59 -19.76 5.87
C GLN A 98 -11.99 -20.06 7.34
N SER A 99 -11.47 -19.32 8.30
CA SER A 99 -11.75 -19.49 9.74
C SER A 99 -12.38 -18.27 10.40
N LYS A 100 -12.37 -17.10 9.75
CA LYS A 100 -12.76 -15.81 10.33
C LYS A 100 -13.70 -15.05 9.41
N TYR A 101 -14.18 -13.93 9.90
CA TYR A 101 -15.01 -12.98 9.20
C TYR A 101 -14.50 -11.58 9.46
N ARG A 102 -14.41 -10.75 8.42
CA ARG A 102 -13.93 -9.37 8.53
C ARG A 102 -14.95 -8.39 7.99
N ILE A 103 -15.20 -7.33 8.75
CA ILE A 103 -15.89 -6.13 8.32
C ILE A 103 -14.82 -5.05 8.19
N GLY A 104 -14.80 -4.34 7.10
CA GLY A 104 -13.82 -3.29 6.90
C GLY A 104 -14.24 -2.27 5.86
N SER A 105 -13.32 -1.48 5.47
CA SER A 105 -13.37 -0.36 4.57
C SER A 105 -13.50 0.95 5.31
N THR A 106 -14.45 1.80 5.01
CA THR A 106 -14.49 3.23 5.35
C THR A 106 -13.16 3.92 5.02
N MET A 107 -13.12 5.21 4.98
CA MET A 107 -11.89 5.96 4.75
C MET A 107 -12.00 7.33 5.40
N GLU A 108 -10.88 7.83 5.93
CA GLU A 108 -10.73 9.21 6.37
C GLU A 108 -9.32 9.72 6.09
N PHE A 109 -9.17 11.01 6.00
CA PHE A 109 -7.89 11.68 5.80
C PHE A 109 -7.51 12.42 7.08
N THR A 110 -6.68 11.81 7.89
CA THR A 110 -6.23 12.29 9.20
C THR A 110 -4.70 12.29 9.30
N GLY A 111 -4.04 12.33 8.14
CA GLY A 111 -2.59 12.17 8.07
C GLY A 111 -2.16 10.80 8.62
N TYR A 112 -1.06 10.78 9.32
CA TYR A 112 -0.47 9.54 9.89
C TYR A 112 -0.94 9.27 11.34
N ASP A 113 -2.15 9.67 11.68
CA ASP A 113 -2.74 9.32 12.98
C ASP A 113 -2.89 7.80 13.14
N THR A 114 -2.42 7.25 14.26
CA THR A 114 -2.41 5.81 14.57
C THR A 114 -3.55 5.37 15.48
N SER A 115 -4.41 6.28 15.92
CA SER A 115 -5.52 5.96 16.81
C SER A 115 -6.60 5.12 16.12
N ILE A 116 -7.34 4.34 16.86
CA ILE A 116 -8.55 3.63 16.42
C ILE A 116 -9.75 4.19 17.19
N PRO A 117 -10.43 5.22 16.67
CA PRO A 117 -11.56 5.80 17.37
C PRO A 117 -12.73 4.80 17.48
N PRO A 118 -13.31 4.57 18.67
CA PRO A 118 -14.45 3.67 18.85
C PRO A 118 -15.63 4.00 17.92
N ARG A 119 -15.86 5.28 17.62
CA ARG A 119 -16.87 5.70 16.66
C ARG A 119 -16.70 5.09 15.28
N ARG A 120 -15.45 4.87 14.83
CA ARG A 120 -15.18 4.24 13.53
C ARG A 120 -15.52 2.75 13.54
N MET A 121 -15.24 2.07 14.64
CA MET A 121 -15.60 0.66 14.82
C MET A 121 -17.12 0.48 14.87
N GLU A 122 -17.82 1.35 15.59
CA GLU A 122 -19.28 1.33 15.64
C GLU A 122 -19.94 1.64 14.30
N LEU A 123 -19.33 2.53 13.50
CA LEU A 123 -19.79 2.81 12.14
C LEU A 123 -19.74 1.55 11.26
N LEU A 124 -18.67 0.74 11.35
CA LEU A 124 -18.57 -0.51 10.60
C LEU A 124 -19.69 -1.49 10.97
N LYS A 125 -19.96 -1.65 12.27
CA LYS A 125 -21.01 -2.53 12.79
C LYS A 125 -22.40 -2.07 12.34
N SER A 126 -22.70 -0.80 12.54
CA SER A 126 -24.03 -0.22 12.22
C SER A 126 -24.28 -0.22 10.70
N ALA A 127 -23.27 0.00 9.89
CA ALA A 127 -23.40 -0.07 8.44
C ALA A 127 -23.69 -1.51 7.96
N ALA A 128 -22.96 -2.50 8.47
CA ALA A 128 -23.18 -3.91 8.14
C ALA A 128 -24.57 -4.41 8.61
N ALA A 129 -25.06 -3.90 9.75
CA ALA A 129 -26.36 -4.26 10.31
C ALA A 129 -27.57 -3.90 9.42
N LYS A 130 -27.40 -2.97 8.48
CA LYS A 130 -28.45 -2.61 7.54
C LYS A 130 -28.72 -3.70 6.50
N TYR A 131 -27.75 -4.59 6.25
CA TYR A 131 -27.79 -5.52 5.12
C TYR A 131 -27.71 -6.99 5.54
N LEU A 132 -27.29 -7.27 6.78
CA LEU A 132 -27.02 -8.62 7.24
C LEU A 132 -27.86 -8.95 8.48
N HIS A 133 -28.34 -10.20 8.56
CA HIS A 133 -29.04 -10.71 9.73
C HIS A 133 -28.13 -10.88 10.95
N GLU A 134 -26.91 -11.37 10.71
CA GLU A 134 -25.85 -11.50 11.72
C GLU A 134 -24.63 -10.71 11.25
N PRO A 135 -24.62 -9.36 11.40
CA PRO A 135 -23.60 -8.50 10.83
C PRO A 135 -22.23 -8.67 11.51
N PHE A 136 -22.21 -9.03 12.79
CA PHE A 136 -21.00 -9.27 13.56
C PHE A 136 -21.27 -10.27 14.68
N CYS A 137 -20.21 -10.83 15.27
CA CYS A 137 -20.29 -11.68 16.46
C CYS A 137 -19.09 -11.43 17.37
N ASP A 138 -19.30 -11.68 18.66
CA ASP A 138 -18.26 -11.60 19.66
C ASP A 138 -17.51 -12.94 19.81
N PRO A 139 -16.25 -12.91 20.28
CA PRO A 139 -15.47 -11.71 20.57
C PRO A 139 -14.92 -11.04 19.30
N ILE A 140 -14.74 -9.72 19.34
CA ILE A 140 -13.91 -9.05 18.34
C ILE A 140 -12.45 -9.45 18.61
N GLU A 141 -11.84 -10.17 17.68
CA GLU A 141 -10.48 -10.70 17.84
C GLU A 141 -9.40 -9.69 17.45
N GLU A 142 -9.72 -8.78 16.52
CA GLU A 142 -8.79 -7.77 16.02
C GLU A 142 -9.54 -6.52 15.61
N GLU A 143 -9.07 -5.38 16.11
CA GLU A 143 -9.34 -4.06 15.57
C GLU A 143 -8.08 -3.56 14.85
N TRP A 144 -8.21 -3.17 13.60
CA TRP A 144 -7.08 -2.81 12.77
C TRP A 144 -7.33 -1.55 11.96
N PHE A 145 -6.28 -0.79 11.70
CA PHE A 145 -6.27 0.29 10.73
C PHE A 145 -5.08 0.16 9.77
N GLY A 146 -5.18 0.82 8.62
CA GLY A 146 -4.08 0.95 7.67
C GLY A 146 -4.24 2.14 6.75
N TRP A 147 -3.12 2.64 6.26
CA TRP A 147 -3.09 3.75 5.33
C TRP A 147 -3.01 3.26 3.88
N ARG A 148 -3.97 3.67 3.08
CA ARG A 148 -3.96 3.50 1.63
C ARG A 148 -3.17 4.64 1.01
N PRO A 149 -2.25 4.39 0.08
CA PRO A 149 -1.48 5.42 -0.60
C PRO A 149 -2.34 6.13 -1.65
N MET A 150 -3.13 7.10 -1.23
CA MET A 150 -4.07 7.77 -2.12
C MET A 150 -3.39 8.83 -2.97
N THR A 151 -3.60 8.78 -4.27
CA THR A 151 -3.28 9.86 -5.21
C THR A 151 -4.58 10.52 -5.65
N TRP A 152 -4.58 11.82 -5.87
CA TRP A 152 -5.78 12.57 -6.21
C TRP A 152 -6.36 12.24 -7.60
N ASP A 153 -5.54 11.72 -8.52
CA ASP A 153 -5.98 11.29 -9.86
C ASP A 153 -6.27 9.78 -9.96
N GLY A 154 -6.14 9.06 -8.86
CA GLY A 154 -6.42 7.62 -8.78
C GLY A 154 -5.38 6.71 -9.47
N LYS A 155 -4.28 7.24 -10.00
CA LYS A 155 -3.26 6.48 -10.73
C LYS A 155 -2.00 6.31 -9.89
N PRO A 156 -1.32 5.14 -9.98
CA PRO A 156 -0.03 4.97 -9.31
C PRO A 156 1.06 5.86 -9.92
N ILE A 157 2.14 6.00 -9.17
CA ILE A 157 3.38 6.63 -9.62
C ILE A 157 4.37 5.51 -9.88
N ILE A 158 4.76 5.34 -11.15
CA ILE A 158 5.76 4.39 -11.59
C ILE A 158 6.75 5.17 -12.45
N ASP A 159 7.86 5.58 -11.85
CA ASP A 159 8.78 6.53 -12.46
C ASP A 159 10.19 6.39 -11.88
N ARG A 160 11.13 7.09 -12.48
CA ARG A 160 12.50 7.21 -11.98
C ARG A 160 12.67 8.51 -11.19
N SER A 161 13.44 8.49 -10.12
CA SER A 161 13.81 9.70 -9.38
C SER A 161 14.57 10.69 -10.30
N PRO A 162 14.22 11.97 -10.32
CA PRO A 162 15.00 12.99 -11.03
C PRO A 162 16.34 13.28 -10.34
N ALA A 163 16.49 12.96 -9.07
CA ALA A 163 17.69 13.21 -8.28
C ALA A 163 18.71 12.08 -8.34
N MET A 164 18.26 10.84 -8.64
CA MET A 164 19.10 9.64 -8.63
C MET A 164 18.70 8.71 -9.77
N ASN A 165 19.61 8.51 -10.71
CA ASN A 165 19.33 7.80 -11.97
C ASN A 165 19.11 6.28 -11.82
N ASN A 166 19.41 5.71 -10.68
CA ASN A 166 19.23 4.29 -10.35
C ASN A 166 18.16 4.04 -9.27
N VAL A 167 17.39 5.08 -8.90
CA VAL A 167 16.29 4.95 -7.93
C VAL A 167 14.94 5.09 -8.65
N TRP A 168 14.08 4.11 -8.44
CA TRP A 168 12.78 3.98 -9.05
C TRP A 168 11.67 4.05 -8.00
N ILE A 169 10.48 4.44 -8.40
CA ILE A 169 9.33 4.62 -7.54
C ILE A 169 8.19 3.76 -8.07
N ALA A 170 7.55 3.00 -7.19
CA ALA A 170 6.35 2.23 -7.46
C ALA A 170 5.38 2.37 -6.28
N ALA A 171 4.58 3.45 -6.25
CA ALA A 171 3.74 3.81 -5.12
C ALA A 171 2.43 4.48 -5.55
N GLY A 172 1.55 4.78 -4.61
CA GLY A 172 0.33 5.53 -4.90
C GLY A 172 -0.79 4.73 -5.59
N HIS A 173 -0.85 3.42 -5.35
CA HIS A 173 -1.80 2.51 -5.98
C HIS A 173 -3.22 2.59 -5.39
N ASN A 174 -3.49 3.53 -4.51
CA ASN A 174 -4.78 3.70 -3.84
C ASN A 174 -5.22 2.41 -3.12
N MET A 175 -6.39 1.87 -3.47
CA MET A 175 -6.93 0.62 -2.91
C MET A 175 -6.55 -0.63 -3.74
N LEU A 176 -5.88 -0.47 -4.88
CA LEU A 176 -5.69 -1.51 -5.88
C LEU A 176 -4.24 -2.06 -5.94
N GLY A 177 -3.39 -1.71 -4.98
CA GLY A 177 -1.97 -2.05 -5.04
C GLY A 177 -1.68 -3.55 -5.22
N LEU A 178 -2.42 -4.40 -4.51
CA LEU A 178 -2.26 -5.85 -4.64
C LEU A 178 -2.70 -6.35 -6.03
N SER A 179 -3.83 -5.88 -6.53
CA SER A 179 -4.37 -6.26 -7.85
C SER A 179 -3.49 -5.78 -9.01
N MET A 180 -2.83 -4.64 -8.83
CA MET A 180 -1.96 -4.03 -9.85
C MET A 180 -0.49 -4.46 -9.73
N ALA A 181 -0.12 -5.23 -8.70
CA ALA A 181 1.28 -5.52 -8.38
C ALA A 181 2.05 -6.17 -9.52
N THR A 182 1.44 -7.12 -10.23
CA THR A 182 2.08 -7.82 -11.37
C THR A 182 2.32 -6.89 -12.56
N GLY A 183 1.32 -6.08 -12.94
CA GLY A 183 1.46 -5.10 -14.02
C GLY A 183 2.45 -4.00 -13.67
N THR A 184 2.46 -3.52 -12.43
CA THR A 184 3.45 -2.57 -11.93
C THR A 184 4.87 -3.14 -12.00
N GLY A 185 5.05 -4.39 -11.54
CA GLY A 185 6.35 -5.05 -11.58
C GLY A 185 6.86 -5.25 -13.01
N GLN A 186 5.98 -5.61 -13.95
CA GLN A 186 6.32 -5.75 -15.35
C GLN A 186 6.75 -4.40 -15.96
N LEU A 187 5.95 -3.35 -15.77
CA LEU A 187 6.28 -2.01 -16.29
C LEU A 187 7.58 -1.49 -15.71
N LEU A 188 7.78 -1.63 -14.41
CA LEU A 188 8.99 -1.18 -13.73
C LEU A 188 10.23 -1.91 -14.26
N LYS A 189 10.16 -3.24 -14.43
CA LYS A 189 11.21 -4.06 -15.03
C LYS A 189 11.58 -3.57 -16.43
N GLU A 190 10.59 -3.32 -17.28
CA GLU A 190 10.80 -2.84 -18.65
C GLU A 190 11.50 -1.48 -18.66
N LEU A 191 11.07 -0.55 -17.79
CA LEU A 191 11.70 0.77 -17.65
C LEU A 191 13.14 0.66 -17.13
N MET A 192 13.40 -0.18 -16.14
CA MET A 192 14.74 -0.38 -15.56
C MET A 192 15.72 -0.97 -16.57
N LEU A 193 15.27 -1.88 -17.42
CA LEU A 193 16.10 -2.55 -18.43
C LEU A 193 16.13 -1.82 -19.78
N GLY A 194 15.42 -0.70 -19.94
CA GLY A 194 15.32 0.02 -21.21
C GLY A 194 14.56 -0.75 -22.29
N GLU A 195 13.70 -1.68 -21.90
CA GLU A 195 12.84 -2.42 -22.82
C GLU A 195 11.65 -1.55 -23.26
N THR A 196 10.97 -1.94 -24.34
CA THR A 196 9.75 -1.26 -24.77
C THR A 196 8.64 -1.57 -23.78
N PRO A 197 8.06 -0.55 -23.10
CA PRO A 197 7.00 -0.78 -22.14
C PRO A 197 5.73 -1.36 -22.79
N HIS A 198 5.10 -2.34 -22.14
CA HIS A 198 3.84 -2.95 -22.61
C HIS A 198 2.65 -1.99 -22.55
N ILE A 199 2.73 -0.94 -21.73
CA ILE A 199 1.78 0.17 -21.65
C ILE A 199 2.54 1.48 -21.59
N SER A 200 1.91 2.58 -22.03
CA SER A 200 2.54 3.90 -21.98
C SER A 200 2.84 4.34 -20.54
N PRO A 201 4.10 4.63 -20.16
CA PRO A 201 4.45 5.06 -18.82
C PRO A 201 4.04 6.49 -18.51
N VAL A 202 3.71 7.30 -19.51
CA VAL A 202 3.44 8.74 -19.37
C VAL A 202 2.35 9.05 -18.35
N HIS A 203 1.36 8.15 -18.25
CA HIS A 203 0.25 8.29 -17.30
C HIS A 203 0.63 8.01 -15.86
N PHE A 204 1.79 7.41 -15.64
CA PHE A 204 2.30 7.03 -14.31
C PHE A 204 3.48 7.90 -13.88
N ALA A 205 3.92 8.81 -14.74
CA ALA A 205 5.03 9.70 -14.42
C ALA A 205 4.70 10.63 -13.23
N ALA A 206 5.66 10.83 -12.34
CA ALA A 206 5.51 11.72 -11.19
C ALA A 206 5.39 13.18 -11.62
N THR A 207 5.92 13.53 -12.80
CA THR A 207 5.85 14.89 -13.38
C THR A 207 4.43 15.34 -13.74
N ARG A 208 3.44 14.44 -13.78
CA ARG A 208 2.03 14.78 -14.04
C ARG A 208 1.39 15.61 -12.93
N PHE A 209 2.06 15.76 -11.79
CA PHE A 209 1.60 16.55 -10.63
C PHE A 209 2.26 17.95 -10.56
N LYS A 210 2.89 18.38 -11.62
CA LYS A 210 3.50 19.73 -11.72
C LYS A 210 2.47 20.77 -12.09
#